data_f8ebd11dfadca1f24742b9f61b4474ca
#
_entry.id   f8ebd11dfadca1f24742b9f61b4474ca
#
_cell.length_a   1.000
_cell.length_b   1.000
_cell.length_c   1.000
_cell.angle_alpha   90.00
_cell.angle_beta   90.00
_cell.angle_gamma   90.00
#
_symmetry.space_group_name_H-M   'P 1'
#
loop_
_entity.id
_entity.type
_entity.pdbx_description
1 polymer ?
#
loop_
_entity_poly.entity_id
_entity_poly.type
_entity_poly.pdbx_seq_one_letter_code
_entity_poly.pdbx_strand_id
1 'polypeptide(L)'
;MTVVPKAGDIQTKEGFGDCQLHIEWRTPAEVNGEGQGRGNSGIFLMSRYELQVLDSYNNATYSNGQAGSIYKQHMPQVNVCRPPGQWQTYDIIFIAPQFYEDSTLKSPARITVIQNGVLIQNNVDLWGPMQFIGVPKYEKHSNKEPLLLQDHGNTVSYRNIWLRPL
;
A
#
# COMPACT_ATOMS: atom_id res chain seq x y z
N MET A 1 5.03 3.83 -15.55
CA MET A 1 5.22 2.37 -15.74
C MET A 1 3.90 1.65 -15.60
N THR A 2 3.77 0.46 -16.18
CA THR A 2 2.53 -0.34 -16.10
C THR A 2 2.92 -1.77 -15.78
N VAL A 3 2.18 -2.40 -14.87
CA VAL A 3 2.35 -3.82 -14.55
C VAL A 3 2.13 -4.65 -15.80
N VAL A 4 3.07 -5.52 -16.09
CA VAL A 4 2.92 -6.58 -17.10
C VAL A 4 2.62 -7.87 -16.35
N PRO A 5 1.40 -8.44 -16.45
CA PRO A 5 1.01 -9.60 -15.67
C PRO A 5 2.02 -10.75 -15.76
N LYS A 6 2.39 -11.30 -14.61
CA LYS A 6 3.37 -12.39 -14.46
C LYS A 6 4.83 -11.99 -14.72
N ALA A 7 5.13 -10.70 -14.88
CA ALA A 7 6.53 -10.23 -14.96
C ALA A 7 7.22 -10.18 -13.59
N GLY A 8 6.43 -10.21 -12.51
CA GLY A 8 6.86 -10.10 -11.13
C GLY A 8 6.86 -8.67 -10.58
N ASP A 9 7.06 -8.58 -9.28
CA ASP A 9 7.09 -7.32 -8.57
C ASP A 9 8.30 -6.47 -8.96
N ILE A 10 8.17 -5.16 -8.81
CA ILE A 10 9.29 -4.22 -8.96
C ILE A 10 9.59 -3.57 -7.61
N GLN A 11 10.86 -3.40 -7.29
CA GLN A 11 11.28 -2.75 -6.05
C GLN A 11 12.43 -1.76 -6.28
N THR A 12 12.56 -0.81 -5.35
CA THR A 12 13.69 0.11 -5.35
C THR A 12 14.99 -0.63 -5.02
N LYS A 13 16.12 -0.13 -5.53
CA LYS A 13 17.45 -0.64 -5.15
C LYS A 13 17.81 -0.24 -3.74
N GLU A 14 17.39 0.96 -3.33
CA GLU A 14 17.64 1.51 -2.00
C GLU A 14 16.50 1.13 -1.05
N GLY A 15 16.84 0.92 0.22
CA GLY A 15 15.88 0.72 1.30
C GLY A 15 15.54 2.04 1.99
N PHE A 16 14.29 2.15 2.45
CA PHE A 16 13.76 3.30 3.17
C PHE A 16 13.11 2.84 4.47
N GLY A 17 13.22 3.67 5.51
CA GLY A 17 12.50 3.56 6.77
C GLY A 17 11.41 4.63 6.84
N ASP A 18 11.54 5.56 7.81
CA ASP A 18 10.64 6.71 7.91
C ASP A 18 10.71 7.52 6.62
N CYS A 19 9.55 7.79 6.03
CA CYS A 19 9.51 8.49 4.75
C CYS A 19 8.20 9.21 4.49
N GLN A 20 8.28 10.19 3.60
CA GLN A 20 7.15 10.74 2.87
C GLN A 20 7.21 10.22 1.44
N LEU A 21 6.12 9.63 0.96
CA LEU A 21 5.98 9.10 -0.39
C LEU A 21 4.79 9.74 -1.09
N HIS A 22 4.99 10.23 -2.31
CA HIS A 22 3.93 10.53 -3.24
C HIS A 22 3.95 9.53 -4.38
N ILE A 23 2.79 9.02 -4.76
CA ILE A 23 2.65 8.10 -5.88
C ILE A 23 1.30 8.27 -6.56
N GLU A 24 1.31 8.37 -7.89
CA GLU A 24 0.10 8.33 -8.68
C GLU A 24 -0.09 6.94 -9.28
N TRP A 25 -1.32 6.44 -9.23
CA TRP A 25 -1.69 5.14 -9.78
C TRP A 25 -3.05 5.19 -10.50
N ARG A 26 -3.26 4.28 -11.41
CA ARG A 26 -4.58 4.06 -12.03
C ARG A 26 -4.78 2.59 -12.36
N THR A 27 -6.00 2.13 -12.21
CA THR A 27 -6.46 0.84 -12.68
C THR A 27 -6.78 0.88 -14.17
N PRO A 28 -6.86 -0.25 -14.89
CA PRO A 28 -7.29 -0.29 -16.28
C PRO A 28 -8.63 0.42 -16.48
N ALA A 29 -8.79 1.13 -17.61
CA ALA A 29 -10.05 1.78 -17.96
C ALA A 29 -11.14 0.74 -18.33
N GLU A 30 -10.73 -0.36 -18.96
CA GLU A 30 -11.58 -1.50 -19.18
C GLU A 30 -11.71 -2.31 -17.90
N VAL A 31 -12.94 -2.43 -17.43
CA VAL A 31 -13.26 -3.14 -16.19
C VAL A 31 -13.36 -4.63 -16.45
N ASN A 32 -12.46 -5.40 -15.86
CA ASN A 32 -12.48 -6.85 -15.90
C ASN A 32 -12.47 -7.39 -14.45
N GLY A 33 -13.36 -8.35 -14.17
CA GLY A 33 -13.49 -8.96 -12.85
C GLY A 33 -14.33 -8.15 -11.86
N GLU A 34 -14.34 -8.60 -10.63
CA GLU A 34 -15.06 -8.01 -9.51
C GLU A 34 -14.27 -8.19 -8.21
N GLY A 35 -14.65 -7.47 -7.15
CA GLY A 35 -14.02 -7.55 -5.84
C GLY A 35 -12.50 -7.38 -5.92
N GLN A 36 -11.77 -8.33 -5.36
CA GLN A 36 -10.29 -8.33 -5.36
C GLN A 36 -9.67 -8.71 -6.73
N GLY A 37 -10.44 -9.21 -7.67
CA GLY A 37 -9.99 -9.52 -9.04
C GLY A 37 -9.97 -8.31 -9.96
N ARG A 38 -10.34 -7.11 -9.49
CA ARG A 38 -10.56 -5.94 -10.33
C ARG A 38 -9.50 -4.86 -10.11
N GLY A 39 -8.56 -4.74 -11.04
CA GLY A 39 -7.53 -3.70 -11.02
C GLY A 39 -6.69 -3.71 -9.74
N ASN A 40 -6.25 -4.90 -9.33
CA ASN A 40 -5.55 -5.12 -8.06
C ASN A 40 -4.03 -4.95 -8.20
N SER A 41 -3.43 -4.36 -7.20
CA SER A 41 -2.01 -4.24 -6.95
C SER A 41 -1.79 -3.82 -5.49
N GLY A 42 -0.52 -3.66 -5.07
CA GLY A 42 -0.16 -3.20 -3.73
C GLY A 42 1.08 -2.30 -3.76
N ILE A 43 1.12 -1.36 -2.83
CA ILE A 43 2.31 -0.55 -2.53
C ILE A 43 2.83 -1.04 -1.19
N PHE A 44 3.99 -1.69 -1.19
CA PHE A 44 4.59 -2.26 0.01
C PHE A 44 5.70 -1.35 0.53
N LEU A 45 5.42 -0.66 1.62
CA LEU A 45 6.44 0.06 2.36
C LEU A 45 7.33 -0.94 3.07
N MET A 46 8.66 -0.75 2.95
CA MET A 46 9.66 -1.69 3.44
C MET A 46 9.44 -3.14 2.92
N SER A 47 8.84 -3.32 1.74
CA SER A 47 8.48 -4.64 1.18
C SER A 47 7.63 -5.53 2.11
N ARG A 48 6.99 -4.95 3.13
CA ARG A 48 6.27 -5.67 4.19
C ARG A 48 4.87 -5.13 4.48
N TYR A 49 4.71 -3.81 4.42
CA TYR A 49 3.50 -3.12 4.89
C TYR A 49 2.70 -2.64 3.70
N GLU A 50 1.61 -3.34 3.41
CA GLU A 50 0.83 -3.12 2.19
C GLU A 50 -0.22 -2.03 2.36
N LEU A 51 -0.12 -1.01 1.51
CA LEU A 51 -1.20 -0.09 1.18
C LEU A 51 -1.87 -0.58 -0.11
N GLN A 52 -3.14 -0.95 -0.01
CA GLN A 52 -3.89 -1.55 -1.10
C GLN A 52 -4.13 -0.60 -2.26
N VAL A 53 -3.91 -1.10 -3.47
CA VAL A 53 -4.34 -0.52 -4.75
C VAL A 53 -5.40 -1.42 -5.36
N LEU A 54 -6.59 -0.89 -5.62
CA LEU A 54 -7.72 -1.62 -6.16
C LEU A 54 -8.63 -0.68 -6.94
N ASP A 55 -9.29 -1.15 -7.98
CA ASP A 55 -10.46 -0.46 -8.49
C ASP A 55 -11.63 -0.63 -7.52
N SER A 56 -11.76 0.32 -6.60
CA SER A 56 -12.83 0.35 -5.59
C SER A 56 -14.00 1.26 -5.99
N TYR A 57 -14.01 1.78 -7.23
CA TYR A 57 -15.12 2.58 -7.72
C TYR A 57 -16.33 1.70 -8.07
N ASN A 58 -17.42 1.81 -7.30
CA ASN A 58 -18.61 0.96 -7.46
C ASN A 58 -18.27 -0.54 -7.51
N ASN A 59 -17.36 -0.98 -6.64
CA ASN A 59 -16.87 -2.35 -6.58
C ASN A 59 -16.94 -2.85 -5.13
N ALA A 60 -17.84 -3.78 -4.86
CA ALA A 60 -18.00 -4.36 -3.54
C ALA A 60 -16.89 -5.35 -3.22
N THR A 61 -16.26 -5.17 -2.07
CA THR A 61 -15.28 -6.10 -1.49
C THR A 61 -15.29 -5.99 0.03
N TYR A 62 -14.51 -6.81 0.72
CA TYR A 62 -14.36 -6.65 2.17
C TYR A 62 -13.69 -5.31 2.51
N SER A 63 -14.15 -4.68 3.59
CA SER A 63 -13.81 -3.29 3.92
C SER A 63 -12.32 -3.01 4.06
N ASN A 64 -11.56 -3.95 4.64
CA ASN A 64 -10.11 -3.85 4.82
C ASN A 64 -9.28 -4.42 3.65
N GLY A 65 -9.88 -4.51 2.46
CA GLY A 65 -9.23 -4.89 1.21
C GLY A 65 -9.55 -3.95 0.05
N GLN A 66 -10.30 -2.86 0.29
CA GLN A 66 -10.51 -1.83 -0.71
C GLN A 66 -9.29 -0.90 -0.85
N ALA A 67 -9.23 -0.10 -1.90
CA ALA A 67 -8.15 0.87 -2.09
C ALA A 67 -7.96 1.75 -0.86
N GLY A 68 -6.70 1.98 -0.46
CA GLY A 68 -6.35 2.76 0.73
C GLY A 68 -6.44 2.00 2.05
N SER A 69 -6.83 0.72 2.02
CA SER A 69 -6.69 -0.14 3.20
C SER A 69 -5.21 -0.39 3.53
N ILE A 70 -4.89 -0.45 4.81
CA ILE A 70 -3.76 -1.24 5.25
C ILE A 70 -4.25 -2.69 5.19
N TYR A 71 -3.80 -3.41 4.18
CA TYR A 71 -4.44 -4.66 3.73
C TYR A 71 -4.65 -5.66 4.87
N LYS A 72 -5.92 -6.11 5.02
CA LYS A 72 -6.40 -7.01 6.09
C LYS A 72 -6.29 -6.46 7.52
N GLN A 73 -5.84 -5.21 7.70
CA GLN A 73 -5.72 -4.58 9.01
C GLN A 73 -6.75 -3.45 9.18
N HIS A 74 -6.55 -2.33 8.49
CA HIS A 74 -7.37 -1.14 8.63
C HIS A 74 -8.08 -0.80 7.32
N MET A 75 -9.40 -0.62 7.38
CA MET A 75 -10.14 -0.04 6.26
C MET A 75 -9.87 1.46 6.16
N PRO A 76 -9.94 2.08 4.97
CA PRO A 76 -9.91 3.54 4.85
C PRO A 76 -11.17 4.15 5.49
N GLN A 77 -11.03 5.36 6.02
CA GLN A 77 -12.15 6.09 6.65
C GLN A 77 -13.27 6.39 5.65
N VAL A 78 -12.93 6.53 4.38
CA VAL A 78 -13.86 6.80 3.27
C VAL A 78 -13.27 6.27 1.97
N ASN A 79 -14.13 5.79 1.06
CA ASN A 79 -13.74 5.45 -0.31
C ASN A 79 -13.85 6.69 -1.20
N VAL A 80 -12.72 7.21 -1.66
CA VAL A 80 -12.63 8.38 -2.55
C VAL A 80 -12.05 8.02 -3.93
N CYS A 81 -12.17 6.75 -4.33
CA CYS A 81 -11.71 6.30 -5.63
C CYS A 81 -12.44 7.00 -6.76
N ARG A 82 -11.67 7.45 -7.75
CA ARG A 82 -12.16 7.92 -9.04
C ARG A 82 -12.50 6.74 -9.93
N PRO A 83 -13.32 6.92 -10.99
CA PRO A 83 -13.59 5.87 -11.96
C PRO A 83 -12.33 5.19 -12.52
N PRO A 84 -12.43 3.90 -12.94
CA PRO A 84 -11.32 3.19 -13.57
C PRO A 84 -10.75 3.96 -14.76
N GLY A 85 -9.45 3.83 -14.99
CA GLY A 85 -8.72 4.59 -16.01
C GLY A 85 -8.32 6.01 -15.60
N GLN A 86 -8.88 6.56 -14.53
CA GLN A 86 -8.47 7.86 -14.00
C GLN A 86 -7.30 7.74 -13.03
N TRP A 87 -6.39 8.72 -13.09
CA TRP A 87 -5.27 8.80 -12.16
C TRP A 87 -5.75 9.17 -10.75
N GLN A 88 -5.22 8.45 -9.78
CA GLN A 88 -5.41 8.61 -8.36
C GLN A 88 -4.07 8.96 -7.71
N THR A 89 -4.12 9.65 -6.59
CA THR A 89 -2.91 10.00 -5.82
C THR A 89 -2.96 9.35 -4.44
N TYR A 90 -1.82 8.88 -3.97
CA TYR A 90 -1.54 8.68 -2.56
C TYR A 90 -0.41 9.59 -2.12
N ASP A 91 -0.67 10.37 -1.07
CA ASP A 91 0.34 11.07 -0.29
C ASP A 91 0.43 10.37 1.06
N ILE A 92 1.61 9.83 1.36
CA ILE A 92 1.84 8.90 2.45
C ILE A 92 2.92 9.46 3.37
N ILE A 93 2.67 9.41 4.69
CA ILE A 93 3.69 9.57 5.73
C ILE A 93 3.78 8.23 6.44
N PHE A 94 4.95 7.61 6.38
CA PHE A 94 5.21 6.32 7.00
C PHE A 94 6.31 6.45 8.04
N ILE A 95 6.07 5.88 9.22
CA ILE A 95 7.04 5.74 10.31
C ILE A 95 7.30 4.25 10.50
N ALA A 96 8.53 3.85 10.33
CA ALA A 96 8.97 2.46 10.44
C ALA A 96 8.85 1.94 11.89
N PRO A 97 8.66 0.64 12.09
CA PRO A 97 8.66 0.07 13.42
C PRO A 97 10.07 0.14 14.03
N GLN A 98 10.14 0.21 15.32
CA GLN A 98 11.40 0.16 16.07
C GLN A 98 11.44 -1.10 16.93
N PHE A 99 12.63 -1.66 17.07
CA PHE A 99 12.88 -2.84 17.89
C PHE A 99 13.98 -2.57 18.92
N TYR A 100 13.89 -3.23 20.05
CA TYR A 100 14.96 -3.29 21.02
C TYR A 100 16.09 -4.23 20.54
N GLU A 101 17.22 -4.22 21.23
CA GLU A 101 18.35 -5.11 20.91
C GLU A 101 17.97 -6.57 21.03
N ASP A 102 17.12 -6.93 22.00
CA ASP A 102 16.59 -8.27 22.23
C ASP A 102 15.52 -8.70 21.19
N SER A 103 15.32 -7.90 20.16
CA SER A 103 14.36 -8.12 19.07
C SER A 103 12.88 -7.93 19.42
N THR A 104 12.56 -7.50 20.63
CA THR A 104 11.19 -7.14 20.98
C THR A 104 10.77 -5.83 20.33
N LEU A 105 9.48 -5.68 20.02
CA LEU A 105 8.93 -4.48 19.43
C LEU A 105 9.00 -3.31 20.43
N LYS A 106 9.61 -2.20 20.02
CA LYS A 106 9.65 -0.96 20.79
C LYS A 106 8.49 -0.03 20.43
N SER A 107 8.21 0.09 19.13
CA SER A 107 7.06 0.83 18.61
C SER A 107 6.60 0.22 17.29
N PRO A 108 5.28 0.13 17.04
CA PRO A 108 4.75 -0.34 15.77
C PRO A 108 5.05 0.64 14.64
N ALA A 109 4.95 0.16 13.39
CA ALA A 109 4.89 1.03 12.24
C ALA A 109 3.61 1.87 12.29
N ARG A 110 3.67 3.11 11.77
CA ARG A 110 2.51 4.01 11.67
C ARG A 110 2.41 4.60 10.29
N ILE A 111 1.18 4.85 9.87
CA ILE A 111 0.93 5.41 8.54
C ILE A 111 -0.18 6.47 8.56
N THR A 112 0.04 7.52 7.81
CA THR A 112 -0.98 8.49 7.40
C THR A 112 -1.09 8.45 5.89
N VAL A 113 -2.31 8.37 5.36
CA VAL A 113 -2.55 8.34 3.91
C VAL A 113 -3.61 9.35 3.54
N ILE A 114 -3.28 10.18 2.55
CA ILE A 114 -4.20 11.10 1.87
C ILE A 114 -4.39 10.55 0.45
N GLN A 115 -5.63 10.20 0.10
CA GLN A 115 -5.99 9.77 -1.24
C GLN A 115 -6.79 10.86 -1.94
N ASN A 116 -6.34 11.30 -3.12
CA ASN A 116 -7.03 12.32 -3.92
C ASN A 116 -7.33 13.61 -3.13
N GLY A 117 -6.45 13.97 -2.19
CA GLY A 117 -6.61 15.14 -1.30
C GLY A 117 -7.45 14.90 -0.05
N VAL A 118 -7.95 13.68 0.17
CA VAL A 118 -8.79 13.32 1.34
C VAL A 118 -8.01 12.41 2.28
N LEU A 119 -7.99 12.73 3.57
CA LEU A 119 -7.37 11.90 4.62
C LEU A 119 -8.18 10.61 4.79
N ILE A 120 -7.55 9.47 4.53
CA ILE A 120 -8.19 8.14 4.61
C ILE A 120 -7.60 7.24 5.69
N GLN A 121 -6.35 7.49 6.10
CA GLN A 121 -5.69 6.85 7.25
C GLN A 121 -5.00 7.95 8.07
N ASN A 122 -5.29 8.06 9.36
CA ASN A 122 -4.76 9.12 10.22
C ASN A 122 -3.85 8.55 11.32
N ASN A 123 -2.56 8.47 11.05
CA ASN A 123 -1.53 8.02 11.99
C ASN A 123 -1.91 6.70 12.69
N VAL A 124 -2.36 5.73 11.90
CA VAL A 124 -2.80 4.42 12.42
C VAL A 124 -1.60 3.53 12.71
N ASP A 125 -1.64 2.81 13.83
CA ASP A 125 -0.66 1.77 14.17
C ASP A 125 -0.93 0.52 13.32
N LEU A 126 0.10 0.02 12.65
CA LEU A 126 0.03 -1.24 11.92
C LEU A 126 0.21 -2.41 12.91
N TRP A 127 -0.51 -3.49 12.68
CA TRP A 127 -0.43 -4.69 13.56
C TRP A 127 0.79 -5.57 13.26
N GLY A 128 1.45 -5.33 12.13
CA GLY A 128 2.62 -6.06 11.64
C GLY A 128 2.70 -6.05 10.11
N PRO A 129 3.63 -6.81 9.52
CA PRO A 129 3.69 -7.02 8.08
C PRO A 129 2.37 -7.54 7.50
N MET A 130 2.15 -7.32 6.19
CA MET A 130 0.99 -7.86 5.51
C MET A 130 0.89 -9.37 5.69
N GLN A 131 -0.30 -9.84 6.05
CA GLN A 131 -0.61 -11.26 6.16
C GLN A 131 -2.02 -11.52 5.65
N PHE A 132 -2.14 -12.39 4.63
CA PHE A 132 -3.44 -12.70 4.03
C PHE A 132 -4.32 -13.53 4.97
N ILE A 133 -3.74 -14.51 5.66
CA ILE A 133 -4.44 -15.38 6.62
C ILE A 133 -3.71 -15.34 7.96
N GLY A 134 -4.45 -15.17 9.04
CA GLY A 134 -3.91 -15.11 10.39
C GLY A 134 -3.77 -13.71 10.94
N VAL A 135 -3.10 -13.58 12.08
CA VAL A 135 -2.85 -12.30 12.75
C VAL A 135 -1.42 -11.88 12.47
N PRO A 136 -1.19 -10.66 11.95
CA PRO A 136 0.15 -10.14 11.75
C PRO A 136 0.96 -10.17 13.05
N LYS A 137 2.26 -10.45 12.91
CA LYS A 137 3.19 -10.46 14.03
C LYS A 137 4.48 -9.76 13.62
N TYR A 138 4.93 -8.83 14.46
CA TYR A 138 6.23 -8.20 14.27
C TYR A 138 7.36 -9.18 14.54
N GLU A 139 8.29 -9.20 13.61
CA GLU A 139 9.59 -9.82 13.74
C GLU A 139 10.65 -8.77 13.39
N LYS A 140 11.76 -8.75 14.13
CA LYS A 140 12.84 -7.77 13.89
C LYS A 140 13.36 -7.91 12.46
N HIS A 141 13.45 -6.80 11.77
CA HIS A 141 14.00 -6.69 10.42
C HIS A 141 14.90 -5.46 10.32
N SER A 142 15.47 -5.21 9.16
CA SER A 142 16.27 -4.02 8.90
C SER A 142 15.48 -2.74 9.11
N ASN A 143 16.15 -1.67 9.56
CA ASN A 143 15.53 -0.34 9.72
C ASN A 143 15.20 0.32 8.36
N LYS A 144 15.72 -0.20 7.27
CA LYS A 144 15.46 0.26 5.90
C LYS A 144 15.33 -0.95 4.99
N GLU A 145 14.23 -1.03 4.25
CA GLU A 145 13.99 -2.05 3.23
C GLU A 145 13.34 -1.41 2.00
N PRO A 146 13.36 -2.06 0.83
CA PRO A 146 12.87 -1.47 -0.42
C PRO A 146 11.37 -1.08 -0.37
N LEU A 147 11.02 -0.07 -1.17
CA LEU A 147 9.64 0.14 -1.61
C LEU A 147 9.36 -0.85 -2.74
N LEU A 148 8.25 -1.60 -2.65
CA LEU A 148 7.85 -2.58 -3.65
C LEU A 148 6.47 -2.26 -4.23
N LEU A 149 6.31 -2.44 -5.54
CA LEU A 149 5.05 -2.37 -6.25
C LEU A 149 4.71 -3.76 -6.78
N GLN A 150 3.52 -4.24 -6.42
CA GLN A 150 3.10 -5.62 -6.66
C GLN A 150 2.58 -5.84 -8.07
N ASP A 151 2.96 -6.99 -8.66
CA ASP A 151 2.27 -7.61 -9.78
C ASP A 151 1.20 -8.58 -9.27
N HIS A 152 -0.04 -8.12 -9.21
CA HIS A 152 -1.19 -8.96 -8.86
C HIS A 152 -1.93 -9.50 -10.11
N GLY A 153 -1.29 -9.46 -11.29
CA GLY A 153 -1.87 -9.94 -12.55
C GLY A 153 -2.81 -8.95 -13.24
N ASN A 154 -2.93 -7.72 -12.74
CA ASN A 154 -3.71 -6.66 -13.38
C ASN A 154 -2.81 -5.53 -13.88
N THR A 155 -3.15 -4.93 -15.03
CA THR A 155 -2.35 -3.88 -15.68
C THR A 155 -2.50 -2.52 -15.01
N VAL A 156 -2.24 -2.45 -13.72
CA VAL A 156 -2.20 -1.20 -12.96
C VAL A 156 -1.02 -0.35 -13.42
N SER A 157 -1.23 0.95 -13.55
CA SER A 157 -0.18 1.89 -13.98
C SER A 157 0.23 2.81 -12.82
N TYR A 158 1.53 3.14 -12.77
CA TYR A 158 2.12 4.05 -11.79
C TYR A 158 2.91 5.15 -12.49
N ARG A 159 2.91 6.36 -11.90
CA ARG A 159 3.73 7.48 -12.35
C ARG A 159 3.97 8.47 -11.21
N ASN A 160 4.76 9.50 -11.46
CA ASN A 160 5.03 10.61 -10.54
C ASN A 160 5.36 10.10 -9.12
N ILE A 161 6.34 9.20 -9.04
CA ILE A 161 6.75 8.58 -7.77
C ILE A 161 7.94 9.36 -7.24
N TRP A 162 7.80 9.91 -6.05
CA TRP A 162 8.92 10.48 -5.32
C TRP A 162 8.84 10.12 -3.83
N LEU A 163 9.99 9.87 -3.24
CA LEU A 163 10.13 9.49 -1.86
C LEU A 163 11.21 10.35 -1.20
N ARG A 164 10.89 10.86 -0.02
CA ARG A 164 11.80 11.64 0.82
C ARG A 164 11.93 10.94 2.17
N PRO A 165 13.15 10.53 2.61
CA PRO A 165 13.40 10.10 3.98
C PRO A 165 13.09 11.22 4.98
N LEU A 166 12.60 10.84 6.16
CA LEU A 166 12.29 11.72 7.29
C LEU A 166 13.35 11.61 8.37
#